data_14564a4961efa515e02c555d0aba4123
#
_entry.id   14564a4961efa515e02c555d0aba4123
#
_cell.length_a   1.000
_cell.length_b   1.000
_cell.length_c   1.000
_cell.angle_alpha   90.00
_cell.angle_beta   90.00
_cell.angle_gamma   90.00
#
_symmetry.space_group_name_H-M   'P 1'
#
loop_
_entity.id
_entity.type
_entity.pdbx_description
1 polymer ?
#
loop_
_entity_poly.entity_id
_entity_poly.type
_entity_poly.pdbx_seq_one_letter_code
_entity_poly.pdbx_strand_id
1 'polypeptide(L)'
;MKKFEWNDKKNDWLKKHRHISFEEIEFSLKERGLIDNIRNPNRKKYPKKNIYIIEINKYAYIVPYVEDEDKIFFKTIIPSRKMTKIYKLKSI
;
A
#
# COMPACT_ATOMS: atom_id res chain seq x y z
N MET A 1 -6.67 -5.30 16.81
CA MET A 1 -5.83 -4.92 15.67
C MET A 1 -5.99 -5.95 14.56
N LYS A 2 -6.24 -5.50 13.34
CA LYS A 2 -6.43 -6.41 12.21
C LYS A 2 -5.11 -6.99 11.74
N LYS A 3 -5.15 -8.22 11.25
CA LYS A 3 -3.97 -8.85 10.66
C LYS A 3 -3.77 -8.36 9.23
N PHE A 4 -2.52 -8.22 8.84
CA PHE A 4 -2.17 -7.95 7.44
C PHE A 4 -1.89 -9.28 6.75
N GLU A 5 -2.46 -9.46 5.57
CA GLU A 5 -2.27 -10.67 4.77
C GLU A 5 -2.03 -10.30 3.32
N TRP A 6 -1.44 -11.22 2.59
CA TRP A 6 -1.14 -11.05 1.17
C TRP A 6 -0.90 -12.41 0.52
N ASN A 7 -0.84 -12.43 -0.79
CA ASN A 7 -0.52 -13.63 -1.55
C ASN A 7 1.00 -13.80 -1.60
N ASP A 8 1.50 -14.95 -1.15
CA ASP A 8 2.94 -15.21 -1.08
C ASP A 8 3.61 -15.19 -2.45
N LYS A 9 2.95 -15.73 -3.47
CA LYS A 9 3.49 -15.71 -4.83
C LYS A 9 3.61 -14.29 -5.36
N LYS A 10 2.62 -13.45 -5.09
CA LYS A 10 2.66 -12.05 -5.47
C LYS A 10 3.79 -11.32 -4.75
N ASN A 11 3.98 -11.62 -3.48
CA ASN A 11 5.06 -11.03 -2.69
C ASN A 11 6.42 -11.40 -3.27
N ASP A 12 6.63 -12.67 -3.63
CA ASP A 12 7.87 -13.10 -4.26
C ASP A 12 8.09 -12.39 -5.59
N TRP A 13 7.04 -12.25 -6.39
CA TRP A 13 7.10 -11.52 -7.65
C TRP A 13 7.53 -10.06 -7.45
N LEU A 14 6.95 -9.40 -6.44
CA LEU A 14 7.28 -8.01 -6.13
C LEU A 14 8.73 -7.86 -5.69
N LYS A 15 9.23 -8.77 -4.86
CA LYS A 15 10.63 -8.76 -4.44
C LYS A 15 11.57 -8.88 -5.64
N LYS A 16 11.24 -9.75 -6.56
CA LYS A 16 12.06 -10.03 -7.74
C LYS A 16 12.00 -8.90 -8.77
N HIS A 17 10.83 -8.38 -9.04
CA HIS A 17 10.61 -7.45 -10.17
C HIS A 17 10.57 -5.98 -9.77
N ARG A 18 10.22 -5.67 -8.52
CA ARG A 18 10.09 -4.28 -8.06
C ARG A 18 10.94 -3.97 -6.83
N HIS A 19 11.65 -4.94 -6.31
CA HIS A 19 12.52 -4.79 -5.15
C HIS A 19 11.79 -4.23 -3.93
N ILE A 20 10.54 -4.65 -3.74
CA ILE A 20 9.69 -4.22 -2.63
C ILE A 20 8.90 -5.44 -2.14
N SER A 21 8.54 -5.45 -0.86
CA SER A 21 7.79 -6.55 -0.30
C SER A 21 6.60 -6.06 0.52
N PHE A 22 5.62 -6.93 0.71
CA PHE A 22 4.49 -6.61 1.60
C PHE A 22 4.93 -6.48 3.06
N GLU A 23 5.99 -7.18 3.45
CA GLU A 23 6.56 -7.02 4.80
C GLU A 23 7.03 -5.59 5.03
N GLU A 24 7.66 -4.97 4.01
CA GLU A 24 8.07 -3.58 4.10
C GLU A 24 6.88 -2.64 4.21
N ILE A 25 5.78 -2.95 3.53
CA ILE A 25 4.55 -2.16 3.62
C ILE A 25 3.97 -2.25 5.03
N GLU A 26 3.91 -3.45 5.59
CA GLU A 26 3.42 -3.65 6.96
C GLU A 26 4.28 -2.88 7.96
N PHE A 27 5.59 -2.99 7.82
CA PHE A 27 6.55 -2.29 8.68
C PHE A 27 6.34 -0.79 8.59
N SER A 28 6.21 -0.27 7.36
CA SER A 28 6.04 1.17 7.14
C SER A 28 4.74 1.68 7.76
N LEU A 29 3.67 0.92 7.65
CA LEU A 29 2.40 1.29 8.29
C LEU A 29 2.53 1.42 9.81
N LYS A 30 3.30 0.54 10.43
CA LYS A 30 3.54 0.57 11.86
C LYS A 30 4.47 1.71 12.27
N GLU A 31 5.33 2.17 11.36
CA GLU A 31 6.36 3.18 11.61
C GLU A 31 6.03 4.55 11.01
N ARG A 32 4.74 4.86 10.88
CA ARG A 32 4.26 6.17 10.39
C ARG A 32 4.58 6.44 8.92
N GLY A 33 4.73 5.39 8.11
CA GLY A 33 4.92 5.56 6.67
C GLY A 33 3.63 5.83 5.91
N LEU A 34 2.49 5.76 6.56
CA LEU A 34 1.20 6.01 5.91
C LEU A 34 1.04 7.50 5.64
N ILE A 35 0.91 7.87 4.36
CA ILE A 35 0.65 9.24 3.94
C ILE A 35 -0.85 9.49 3.89
N ASP A 36 -1.59 8.57 3.30
CA ASP A 36 -3.02 8.72 3.13
C ASP A 36 -3.70 7.37 2.98
N ASN A 37 -4.97 7.33 3.33
CA ASN A 37 -5.81 6.15 3.17
C ASN A 37 -7.04 6.57 2.37
N ILE A 38 -7.02 6.27 1.08
CA ILE A 38 -8.06 6.68 0.16
C ILE A 38 -9.07 5.58 0.03
N ARG A 39 -10.29 5.84 0.47
CA ARG A 39 -11.38 4.90 0.32
C ARG A 39 -12.01 5.04 -1.05
N ASN A 40 -12.40 3.90 -1.65
CA ASN A 40 -12.99 3.91 -2.97
C ASN A 40 -14.26 4.76 -2.98
N PRO A 41 -14.37 5.78 -3.86
CA PRO A 41 -15.57 6.62 -3.93
C PRO A 41 -16.82 5.85 -4.35
N ASN A 42 -16.68 4.76 -5.11
CA ASN A 42 -17.79 3.91 -5.50
C ASN A 42 -17.98 2.77 -4.48
N ARG A 43 -18.36 3.14 -3.27
CA ARG A 43 -18.49 2.19 -2.17
C ARG A 43 -19.67 1.24 -2.33
N LYS A 44 -20.66 1.59 -3.15
CA LYS A 44 -21.77 0.68 -3.44
C LYS A 44 -21.32 -0.51 -4.26
N LYS A 45 -20.45 -0.27 -5.26
CA LYS A 45 -19.96 -1.33 -6.15
C LYS A 45 -18.75 -2.05 -5.55
N TYR A 46 -17.85 -1.32 -4.85
CA TYR A 46 -16.62 -1.87 -4.32
C TYR A 46 -16.45 -1.43 -2.86
N PRO A 47 -17.31 -1.88 -1.95
CA PRO A 47 -17.33 -1.35 -0.59
C PRO A 47 -16.08 -1.66 0.23
N LYS A 48 -15.32 -2.68 -0.15
CA LYS A 48 -14.14 -3.10 0.61
C LYS A 48 -12.82 -2.74 -0.06
N LYS A 49 -12.87 -2.10 -1.24
CA LYS A 49 -11.63 -1.76 -1.98
C LYS A 49 -11.16 -0.36 -1.62
N ASN A 50 -9.97 -0.29 -1.07
CA ASN A 50 -9.37 0.96 -0.62
C ASN A 50 -7.91 1.00 -1.06
N ILE A 51 -7.26 2.15 -0.87
CA ILE A 51 -5.88 2.36 -1.29
C ILE A 51 -5.12 3.04 -0.16
N TYR A 52 -3.98 2.46 0.24
CA TYR A 52 -3.01 3.16 1.06
C TYR A 52 -2.00 3.86 0.16
N ILE A 53 -1.63 5.09 0.53
CA ILE A 53 -0.46 5.76 -0.03
C ILE A 53 0.61 5.71 1.05
N ILE A 54 1.72 5.06 0.74
CA ILE A 54 2.76 4.76 1.73
C ILE A 54 4.10 5.29 1.25
N GLU A 55 4.85 5.90 2.17
CA GLU A 55 6.20 6.36 1.90
C GLU A 55 7.22 5.32 2.34
N ILE A 56 8.13 4.97 1.44
CA ILE A 56 9.31 4.18 1.76
C ILE A 56 10.48 4.82 1.03
N ASN A 57 11.52 5.20 1.79
CA ASN A 57 12.72 5.83 1.24
C ASN A 57 12.39 7.07 0.39
N LYS A 58 11.48 7.91 0.87
CA LYS A 58 11.07 9.16 0.21
C LYS A 58 10.42 8.95 -1.14
N TYR A 59 9.84 7.78 -1.35
CA TYR A 59 9.10 7.48 -2.56
C TYR A 59 7.72 6.95 -2.20
N ALA A 60 6.69 7.35 -2.96
CA ALA A 60 5.32 6.95 -2.69
C ALA A 60 4.96 5.64 -3.39
N TYR A 61 4.31 4.77 -2.66
CA TYR A 61 3.77 3.52 -3.19
C TYR A 61 2.28 3.48 -2.97
N ILE A 62 1.56 3.01 -3.97
CA ILE A 62 0.12 2.80 -3.90
C ILE A 62 -0.11 1.33 -3.56
N VAL A 63 -0.84 1.06 -2.49
CA VAL A 63 -1.12 -0.30 -2.05
C VAL A 63 -2.63 -0.50 -1.97
N PRO A 64 -3.24 -1.01 -3.04
CA PRO A 64 -4.65 -1.39 -2.99
C PRO A 64 -4.85 -2.52 -1.98
N TYR A 65 -5.91 -2.42 -1.20
CA TYR A 65 -6.20 -3.43 -0.19
C TYR A 65 -7.69 -3.66 -0.06
N VAL A 66 -8.04 -4.81 0.50
CA VAL A 66 -9.40 -5.17 0.86
C VAL A 66 -9.44 -5.37 2.37
N GLU A 67 -10.42 -4.79 3.01
CA GLU A 67 -10.55 -4.87 4.46
C GLU A 67 -11.84 -5.55 4.85
N ASP A 68 -11.76 -6.48 5.81
CA ASP A 68 -12.94 -7.03 6.47
C ASP A 68 -12.80 -6.86 7.99
N GLU A 69 -13.63 -7.56 8.78
CA GLU A 69 -13.63 -7.37 10.23
C GLU A 69 -12.33 -7.81 10.89
N ASP A 70 -11.65 -8.80 10.31
CA ASP A 70 -10.51 -9.45 10.95
C ASP A 70 -9.17 -9.10 10.32
N LYS A 71 -9.16 -8.69 9.05
CA LYS A 71 -7.90 -8.56 8.34
C LYS A 71 -7.92 -7.48 7.26
N ILE A 72 -6.72 -7.09 6.88
CA ILE A 72 -6.45 -6.21 5.75
C ILE A 72 -5.61 -7.01 4.77
N PHE A 73 -6.13 -7.23 3.56
CA PHE A 73 -5.45 -7.99 2.53
C PHE A 73 -4.87 -7.06 1.48
N PHE A 74 -3.53 -7.01 1.40
CA PHE A 74 -2.84 -6.22 0.38
C PHE A 74 -2.93 -6.91 -0.97
N LYS A 75 -3.37 -6.18 -2.00
CA LYS A 75 -3.52 -6.74 -3.35
C LYS A 75 -2.22 -6.69 -4.14
N THR A 76 -1.56 -5.55 -4.12
CA THR A 76 -0.30 -5.35 -4.84
C THR A 76 0.40 -4.11 -4.31
N ILE A 77 1.57 -3.80 -4.85
CA ILE A 77 2.31 -2.58 -4.52
C ILE A 77 2.71 -1.93 -5.83
N ILE A 78 2.32 -0.67 -6.02
CA ILE A 78 2.58 0.07 -7.24
C ILE A 78 3.40 1.32 -6.92
N PRO A 79 4.66 1.42 -7.38
CA PRO A 79 5.42 2.65 -7.19
C PRO A 79 4.77 3.79 -7.98
N SER A 80 4.68 4.97 -7.40
CA SER A 80 4.00 6.08 -8.05
C SER A 80 4.84 7.34 -8.03
N ARG A 81 5.37 7.70 -9.18
CA ARG A 81 6.07 8.97 -9.36
C ARG A 81 5.13 10.15 -9.15
N LYS A 82 3.89 10.02 -9.63
CA LYS A 82 2.89 11.07 -9.48
C LYS A 82 2.61 11.40 -8.03
N MET A 83 2.38 10.38 -7.21
CA MET A 83 2.10 10.58 -5.79
C MET A 83 3.33 11.11 -5.05
N THR A 84 4.52 10.66 -5.44
CA THR A 84 5.76 11.18 -4.88
C THR A 84 5.86 12.69 -5.09
N LYS A 85 5.49 13.16 -6.26
CA LYS A 85 5.49 14.60 -6.57
C LYS A 85 4.39 15.35 -5.82
N ILE A 86 3.19 14.80 -5.81
CA ILE A 86 2.03 15.43 -5.15
C ILE A 86 2.30 15.63 -3.67
N TYR A 87 2.88 14.65 -3.00
CA TYR A 87 3.17 14.75 -1.57
C TYR A 87 4.55 15.30 -1.27
N LYS A 88 5.30 15.70 -2.30
CA LYS A 88 6.63 16.35 -2.17
C LYS A 88 7.60 15.50 -1.34
N LEU A 89 7.62 14.20 -1.57
CA LEU A 89 8.44 13.28 -0.80
C LEU A 89 9.92 13.34 -1.16
N LYS A 90 10.21 13.57 -2.45
CA LYS A 90 11.60 13.68 -2.89
C LYS A 90 12.11 15.06 -2.63
N SER A 91 13.17 15.16 -1.83
CA SER A 91 13.90 16.39 -1.69
C SER A 91 14.68 16.65 -2.97
N ILE A 92 14.69 17.86 -3.37
CA ILE A 92 15.48 18.29 -4.51
C ILE A 92 16.78 18.88 -4.00
#